data_814ed1579a09273ff1304b66b08027d7
#
_entry.id   814ed1579a09273ff1304b66b08027d7
#
_cell.length_a   1.000
_cell.length_b   1.000
_cell.length_c   1.000
_cell.angle_alpha   90.00
_cell.angle_beta   90.00
_cell.angle_gamma   90.00
#
_symmetry.space_group_name_H-M   'P 1'
#
loop_
_entity.id
_entity.type
_entity.pdbx_description
1 polymer ?
#
loop_
_entity_poly.entity_id
_entity_poly.type
_entity_poly.pdbx_seq_one_letter_code
_entity_poly.pdbx_strand_id
1 'polypeptide(L)'
;MTFYTNNMTNYLIIFGFALTIGIFGMLFYILITLKNSQTSEKDGSELLENKLAEVSSDLNKIENDLSEFKPSMNELNRFLGGNTSTGKLGEWNLESIVRDVLPANTYEFQAQINPETTEKADCAVTNSEGLIIPIDSKFYQGQYQNYHEAGSKTDRNKFLQSFKRTILKDAESISKKYILRNSTSNYVVLYIASEKIIDLVTQIDDLRQECLSNHNTLILGPNALAGFLDTVRLGHYAIKMNENAKKVANTVRVLRAEFKKFDKTTDDAVINLNSAINKVEAIQTRVNVLGKELKKADESFDENEEEE
;
A
#
# COMPACT_ATOMS: atom_id res chain seq x y z
N MET A 1 -12.66 31.42 -83.64
CA MET A 1 -12.55 30.11 -82.93
C MET A 1 -11.41 30.08 -81.92
N THR A 2 -10.27 30.69 -82.13
CA THR A 2 -9.12 30.68 -81.18
C THR A 2 -9.29 31.37 -79.84
N PHE A 3 -10.32 32.24 -79.64
CA PHE A 3 -10.54 32.98 -78.39
C PHE A 3 -11.34 32.19 -77.34
N TYR A 4 -12.19 31.25 -77.76
CA TYR A 4 -13.03 30.41 -76.85
C TYR A 4 -12.22 29.26 -76.30
N THR A 5 -11.33 28.64 -77.03
CA THR A 5 -10.48 27.55 -76.59
C THR A 5 -9.48 27.96 -75.49
N ASN A 6 -8.96 29.20 -75.56
CA ASN A 6 -8.03 29.73 -74.58
C ASN A 6 -8.69 29.99 -73.20
N ASN A 7 -9.97 30.36 -73.18
CA ASN A 7 -10.68 30.60 -71.98
C ASN A 7 -11.02 29.25 -71.27
N MET A 8 -11.42 28.22 -72.02
CA MET A 8 -11.75 26.90 -71.45
C MET A 8 -10.52 26.19 -70.83
N THR A 9 -9.37 26.27 -71.55
CA THR A 9 -8.09 25.77 -71.01
C THR A 9 -7.68 26.52 -69.71
N ASN A 10 -7.86 27.82 -69.65
CA ASN A 10 -7.61 28.58 -68.41
C ASN A 10 -8.53 28.21 -67.23
N TYR A 11 -9.82 27.94 -67.49
CA TYR A 11 -10.77 27.46 -66.46
C TYR A 11 -10.42 26.05 -65.99
N LEU A 12 -9.98 25.14 -66.88
CA LEU A 12 -9.51 23.81 -66.51
C LEU A 12 -8.22 23.85 -65.66
N ILE A 13 -7.30 24.75 -65.98
CA ILE A 13 -6.07 24.95 -65.21
C ILE A 13 -6.41 25.51 -63.80
N ILE A 14 -7.29 26.51 -63.72
CA ILE A 14 -7.73 27.11 -62.45
C ILE A 14 -8.48 26.06 -61.59
N PHE A 15 -9.33 25.24 -62.21
CA PHE A 15 -10.02 24.17 -61.54
C PHE A 15 -9.07 23.06 -61.06
N GLY A 16 -8.06 22.70 -61.86
CA GLY A 16 -6.98 21.80 -61.46
C GLY A 16 -6.18 22.31 -60.27
N PHE A 17 -5.84 23.61 -60.27
CA PHE A 17 -5.16 24.25 -59.12
C PHE A 17 -6.04 24.30 -57.89
N ALA A 18 -7.34 24.58 -57.98
CA ALA A 18 -8.26 24.60 -56.87
C ALA A 18 -8.43 23.18 -56.26
N LEU A 19 -8.46 22.16 -57.14
CA LEU A 19 -8.53 20.75 -56.71
C LEU A 19 -7.26 20.30 -55.98
N THR A 20 -6.09 20.67 -56.50
CA THR A 20 -4.80 20.36 -55.83
C THR A 20 -4.65 21.07 -54.48
N ILE A 21 -5.09 22.30 -54.34
CA ILE A 21 -5.10 23.04 -53.08
C ILE A 21 -6.08 22.38 -52.10
N GLY A 22 -7.26 21.95 -52.57
CA GLY A 22 -8.23 21.22 -51.75
C GLY A 22 -7.70 19.88 -51.21
N ILE A 23 -7.04 19.10 -52.07
CA ILE A 23 -6.40 17.84 -51.70
C ILE A 23 -5.24 18.09 -50.69
N PHE A 24 -4.45 19.11 -50.91
CA PHE A 24 -3.34 19.50 -50.02
C PHE A 24 -3.87 19.98 -48.66
N GLY A 25 -4.95 20.75 -48.63
CA GLY A 25 -5.65 21.18 -47.42
C GLY A 25 -6.24 19.99 -46.62
N MET A 26 -6.80 19.02 -47.34
CA MET A 26 -7.35 17.82 -46.73
C MET A 26 -6.25 16.90 -46.15
N LEU A 27 -5.16 16.71 -46.87
CA LEU A 27 -3.97 15.99 -46.39
C LEU A 27 -3.34 16.67 -45.17
N PHE A 28 -3.26 17.99 -45.18
CA PHE A 28 -2.74 18.77 -44.06
C PHE A 28 -3.66 18.66 -42.82
N TYR A 29 -4.97 18.70 -43.03
CA TYR A 29 -5.94 18.47 -41.94
C TYR A 29 -5.85 17.06 -41.35
N ILE A 30 -5.71 16.04 -42.19
CA ILE A 30 -5.49 14.64 -41.74
C ILE A 30 -4.19 14.51 -40.99
N LEU A 31 -3.11 15.13 -41.43
CA LEU A 31 -1.81 15.14 -40.75
C LEU A 31 -1.88 15.82 -39.38
N ILE A 32 -2.59 16.93 -39.24
CA ILE A 32 -2.81 17.60 -37.96
C ILE A 32 -3.65 16.73 -37.02
N THR A 33 -4.69 16.10 -37.55
CA THR A 33 -5.57 15.23 -36.75
C THR A 33 -4.81 13.99 -36.29
N LEU A 34 -4.00 13.37 -37.14
CA LEU A 34 -3.13 12.24 -36.78
C LEU A 34 -2.05 12.66 -35.77
N LYS A 35 -1.48 13.83 -35.90
CA LYS A 35 -0.49 14.36 -34.95
C LYS A 35 -1.11 14.64 -33.59
N ASN A 36 -2.32 15.19 -33.53
CA ASN A 36 -3.06 15.39 -32.28
C ASN A 36 -3.52 14.09 -31.64
N SER A 37 -3.85 13.07 -32.45
CA SER A 37 -4.15 11.71 -31.96
C SER A 37 -2.91 11.05 -31.34
N GLN A 38 -1.72 11.20 -31.96
CA GLN A 38 -0.47 10.70 -31.39
C GLN A 38 -0.06 11.41 -30.10
N THR A 39 -0.41 12.68 -29.91
CA THR A 39 -0.13 13.40 -28.65
C THR A 39 -1.04 12.90 -27.53
N SER A 40 -2.31 12.62 -27.82
CA SER A 40 -3.24 12.04 -26.83
C SER A 40 -2.88 10.60 -26.45
N GLU A 41 -2.31 9.84 -27.37
CA GLU A 41 -1.82 8.47 -27.14
C GLU A 41 -0.53 8.46 -26.31
N LYS A 42 0.36 9.46 -26.53
CA LYS A 42 1.55 9.66 -25.71
C LYS A 42 1.20 10.07 -24.29
N ASP A 43 0.26 10.99 -24.10
CA ASP A 43 -0.18 11.41 -22.76
C ASP A 43 -0.83 10.25 -21.99
N GLY A 44 -1.62 9.40 -22.66
CA GLY A 44 -2.20 8.19 -22.09
C GLY A 44 -1.16 7.12 -21.75
N SER A 45 -0.16 6.94 -22.62
CA SER A 45 0.95 6.00 -22.43
C SER A 45 1.87 6.45 -21.28
N GLU A 46 2.20 7.74 -21.22
CA GLU A 46 3.03 8.32 -20.16
C GLU A 46 2.31 8.28 -18.79
N LEU A 47 0.99 8.55 -18.75
CA LEU A 47 0.19 8.40 -17.54
C LEU A 47 0.15 6.94 -17.07
N LEU A 48 -0.01 5.99 -17.99
CA LEU A 48 0.00 4.57 -17.71
C LEU A 48 1.36 4.11 -17.18
N GLU A 49 2.44 4.54 -17.82
CA GLU A 49 3.82 4.22 -17.42
C GLU A 49 4.15 4.79 -16.04
N ASN A 50 3.75 6.02 -15.74
CA ASN A 50 3.90 6.64 -14.43
C ASN A 50 3.09 5.89 -13.35
N LYS A 51 1.87 5.46 -13.66
CA LYS A 51 1.05 4.68 -12.73
C LYS A 51 1.57 3.26 -12.51
N LEU A 52 2.11 2.63 -13.54
CA LEU A 52 2.78 1.33 -13.41
C LEU A 52 4.07 1.43 -12.61
N ALA A 53 4.85 2.51 -12.79
CA ALA A 53 6.04 2.79 -12.01
C ALA A 53 5.70 3.03 -10.53
N GLU A 54 4.63 3.76 -10.22
CA GLU A 54 4.12 3.96 -8.85
C GLU A 54 3.72 2.62 -8.21
N VAL A 55 2.95 1.79 -8.90
CA VAL A 55 2.56 0.45 -8.42
C VAL A 55 3.78 -0.45 -8.23
N SER A 56 4.73 -0.44 -9.17
CA SER A 56 5.97 -1.20 -9.05
C SER A 56 6.81 -0.75 -7.85
N SER A 57 6.90 0.56 -7.61
CA SER A 57 7.55 1.12 -6.42
C SER A 57 6.89 0.67 -5.12
N ASP A 58 5.56 0.65 -5.07
CA ASP A 58 4.81 0.21 -3.89
C ASP A 58 4.94 -1.30 -3.66
N LEU A 59 4.96 -2.11 -4.73
CA LEU A 59 5.26 -3.54 -4.65
C LEU A 59 6.67 -3.82 -4.15
N ASN A 60 7.66 -3.08 -4.63
CA ASN A 60 9.05 -3.21 -4.16
C ASN A 60 9.19 -2.81 -2.68
N LYS A 61 8.44 -1.79 -2.20
CA LYS A 61 8.40 -1.46 -0.77
C LYS A 61 7.80 -2.61 0.05
N ILE A 62 6.71 -3.21 -0.42
CA ILE A 62 6.10 -4.39 0.23
C ILE A 62 7.09 -5.56 0.27
N GLU A 63 7.81 -5.82 -0.81
CA GLU A 63 8.81 -6.89 -0.89
C GLU A 63 10.00 -6.62 0.04
N ASN A 64 10.50 -5.38 0.10
CA ASN A 64 11.55 -4.98 1.04
C ASN A 64 11.07 -5.09 2.48
N ASP A 65 9.88 -4.61 2.78
CA ASP A 65 9.26 -4.74 4.08
C ASP A 65 9.12 -6.22 4.51
N LEU A 66 8.75 -7.12 3.60
CA LEU A 66 8.70 -8.58 3.81
C LEU A 66 10.09 -9.20 3.98
N SER A 67 11.10 -8.69 3.29
CA SER A 67 12.48 -9.18 3.39
C SER A 67 13.14 -8.79 4.71
N GLU A 68 12.84 -7.62 5.25
CA GLU A 68 13.25 -7.19 6.59
C GLU A 68 12.61 -8.03 7.70
N PHE A 69 11.46 -8.64 7.42
CA PHE A 69 10.74 -9.50 8.35
C PHE A 69 11.39 -10.87 8.53
N LYS A 70 11.94 -11.48 7.46
CA LYS A 70 12.55 -12.82 7.49
C LYS A 70 13.73 -12.96 8.48
N PRO A 71 14.69 -12.02 8.56
CA PRO A 71 15.78 -12.11 9.53
C PRO A 71 15.29 -12.11 10.98
N SER A 72 14.30 -11.26 11.28
CA SER A 72 13.75 -11.14 12.62
C SER A 72 12.97 -12.38 13.07
N MET A 73 12.28 -13.05 12.15
CA MET A 73 11.67 -14.37 12.43
C MET A 73 12.72 -15.43 12.71
N ASN A 74 13.86 -15.39 12.02
CA ASN A 74 14.97 -16.32 12.27
C ASN A 74 15.66 -16.03 13.61
N GLU A 75 15.81 -14.77 13.99
CA GLU A 75 16.30 -14.38 15.30
C GLU A 75 15.35 -14.80 16.40
N LEU A 76 14.04 -14.55 16.25
CA LEU A 76 13.04 -15.02 17.17
C LEU A 76 13.07 -16.55 17.34
N ASN A 77 13.20 -17.31 16.26
CA ASN A 77 13.36 -18.76 16.31
C ASN A 77 14.66 -19.18 17.01
N ARG A 78 15.75 -18.42 16.89
CA ARG A 78 16.99 -18.65 17.66
C ARG A 78 16.79 -18.36 19.14
N PHE A 79 16.04 -17.33 19.49
CA PHE A 79 15.67 -17.03 20.89
C PHE A 79 14.76 -18.09 21.50
N LEU A 80 13.71 -18.49 20.78
CA LEU A 80 12.77 -19.52 21.23
C LEU A 80 13.36 -20.94 21.20
N GLY A 81 14.36 -21.18 20.34
CA GLY A 81 15.02 -22.47 20.15
C GLY A 81 16.05 -22.88 21.22
N GLY A 82 16.25 -22.07 22.25
CA GLY A 82 16.98 -22.46 23.46
C GLY A 82 18.49 -22.65 23.34
N ASN A 83 19.13 -22.25 22.22
CA ASN A 83 20.57 -22.39 22.00
C ASN A 83 21.43 -21.20 22.49
N THR A 84 20.83 -20.23 23.14
CA THR A 84 21.58 -19.12 23.77
C THR A 84 21.83 -19.48 25.22
N SER A 85 23.11 -19.59 25.63
CA SER A 85 23.48 -19.90 26.99
C SER A 85 22.75 -19.02 27.99
N THR A 86 22.03 -19.63 28.90
CA THR A 86 21.21 -19.04 29.96
C THR A 86 21.86 -17.92 30.77
N GLY A 87 23.18 -17.72 30.68
CA GLY A 87 23.95 -16.66 31.34
C GLY A 87 23.84 -15.28 30.69
N LYS A 88 23.55 -15.19 29.38
CA LYS A 88 23.49 -13.90 28.66
C LYS A 88 22.08 -13.28 28.62
N LEU A 89 21.04 -14.05 28.81
CA LEU A 89 19.64 -13.58 28.78
C LEU A 89 19.24 -12.80 30.05
N GLY A 90 19.93 -13.02 31.17
CA GLY A 90 19.67 -12.32 32.43
C GLY A 90 20.05 -10.83 32.41
N GLU A 91 20.84 -10.40 31.45
CA GLU A 91 21.34 -9.02 31.32
C GLU A 91 20.48 -8.13 30.38
N TRP A 92 19.53 -8.71 29.66
CA TRP A 92 18.63 -7.95 28.78
C TRP A 92 17.59 -7.23 29.62
N ASN A 93 17.70 -5.94 29.66
CA ASN A 93 16.66 -5.11 30.25
C ASN A 93 15.51 -4.90 29.26
N LEU A 94 14.36 -4.45 29.78
CA LEU A 94 13.17 -4.14 28.99
C LEU A 94 13.49 -3.27 27.78
N GLU A 95 14.34 -2.24 27.95
CA GLU A 95 14.67 -1.31 26.86
C GLU A 95 15.37 -2.01 25.70
N SER A 96 16.30 -2.91 25.99
CA SER A 96 17.03 -3.64 24.95
C SER A 96 16.07 -4.48 24.12
N ILE A 97 15.21 -5.27 24.78
CA ILE A 97 14.23 -6.11 24.08
C ILE A 97 13.29 -5.27 23.22
N VAL A 98 12.78 -4.15 23.74
CA VAL A 98 11.85 -3.29 23.03
C VAL A 98 12.52 -2.65 21.81
N ARG A 99 13.74 -2.13 21.97
CA ARG A 99 14.51 -1.51 20.88
C ARG A 99 14.89 -2.49 19.78
N ASP A 100 15.20 -3.72 20.16
CA ASP A 100 15.60 -4.76 19.21
C ASP A 100 14.43 -5.27 18.37
N VAL A 101 13.22 -5.27 18.93
CA VAL A 101 12.05 -5.87 18.26
C VAL A 101 11.17 -4.85 17.57
N LEU A 102 11.00 -3.64 18.15
CA LEU A 102 10.01 -2.68 17.68
C LEU A 102 10.65 -1.47 16.95
N PRO A 103 9.98 -0.93 15.92
CA PRO A 103 10.36 0.35 15.32
C PRO A 103 10.26 1.49 16.33
N ALA A 104 11.21 2.44 16.26
CA ALA A 104 11.34 3.53 17.24
C ALA A 104 10.10 4.42 17.43
N ASN A 105 9.21 4.46 16.46
CA ASN A 105 7.97 5.26 16.50
C ASN A 105 6.76 4.53 17.10
N THR A 106 6.95 3.30 17.61
CA THR A 106 5.85 2.47 18.15
C THR A 106 5.92 2.27 19.65
N TYR A 107 6.91 2.87 20.31
CA TYR A 107 7.07 2.78 21.77
C TYR A 107 7.62 4.06 22.37
N GLU A 108 7.38 4.24 23.66
CA GLU A 108 7.90 5.33 24.49
C GLU A 108 8.30 4.78 25.86
N PHE A 109 9.50 5.10 26.33
CA PHE A 109 9.95 4.74 27.68
C PHE A 109 9.58 5.83 28.68
N GLN A 110 9.32 5.44 29.94
CA GLN A 110 8.90 6.30 31.02
C GLN A 110 7.69 7.18 30.64
N ALA A 111 6.72 6.54 29.96
CA ALA A 111 5.57 7.21 29.40
C ALA A 111 4.51 7.54 30.46
N GLN A 112 4.07 8.78 30.48
CA GLN A 112 2.92 9.21 31.27
C GLN A 112 1.62 8.83 30.53
N ILE A 113 0.99 7.73 30.94
CA ILE A 113 -0.20 7.21 30.26
C ILE A 113 -1.46 7.96 30.70
N ASN A 114 -1.57 8.24 31.98
CA ASN A 114 -2.68 9.01 32.54
C ASN A 114 -2.26 10.47 32.74
N PRO A 115 -2.86 11.43 31.98
CA PRO A 115 -2.54 12.85 32.13
C PRO A 115 -2.91 13.43 33.52
N GLU A 116 -3.83 12.78 34.23
CA GLU A 116 -4.28 13.24 35.55
C GLU A 116 -3.33 12.82 36.69
N THR A 117 -2.36 11.97 36.42
CA THR A 117 -1.39 11.48 37.38
C THR A 117 0.04 11.76 36.93
N THR A 118 0.98 11.75 37.86
CA THR A 118 2.42 11.88 37.55
C THR A 118 3.09 10.52 37.37
N GLU A 119 2.34 9.43 37.43
CA GLU A 119 2.85 8.09 37.33
C GLU A 119 3.21 7.75 35.88
N LYS A 120 4.34 7.07 35.73
CA LYS A 120 4.86 6.67 34.42
C LYS A 120 4.97 5.16 34.36
N ALA A 121 4.55 4.60 33.23
CA ALA A 121 4.87 3.23 32.89
C ALA A 121 6.31 3.13 32.39
N ASP A 122 7.01 2.04 32.69
CA ASP A 122 8.39 1.86 32.23
C ASP A 122 8.49 1.86 30.71
N CYS A 123 7.51 1.29 30.04
CA CYS A 123 7.37 1.37 28.58
C CYS A 123 5.89 1.40 28.18
N ALA A 124 5.58 2.20 27.18
CA ALA A 124 4.28 2.22 26.49
C ALA A 124 4.50 1.79 25.04
N VAL A 125 3.84 0.74 24.62
CA VAL A 125 3.91 0.23 23.24
C VAL A 125 2.58 0.51 22.56
N THR A 126 2.61 1.17 21.42
CA THR A 126 1.41 1.41 20.61
C THR A 126 1.13 0.18 19.74
N ASN A 127 -0.07 -0.37 19.80
CA ASN A 127 -0.48 -1.46 18.92
C ASN A 127 -0.95 -0.96 17.56
N SER A 128 -1.26 -1.87 16.67
CA SER A 128 -1.72 -1.56 15.32
C SER A 128 -3.07 -0.84 15.23
N GLU A 129 -3.84 -0.82 16.32
CA GLU A 129 -5.12 -0.09 16.42
C GLU A 129 -4.94 1.32 17.01
N GLY A 130 -3.71 1.69 17.38
CA GLY A 130 -3.39 2.97 18.02
C GLY A 130 -3.60 2.97 19.53
N LEU A 131 -3.92 1.82 20.14
CA LEU A 131 -4.06 1.71 21.59
C LEU A 131 -2.69 1.49 22.24
N ILE A 132 -2.50 2.09 23.38
CA ILE A 132 -1.28 1.93 24.19
C ILE A 132 -1.35 0.64 24.99
N ILE A 133 -0.30 -0.17 24.91
CA ILE A 133 -0.07 -1.33 25.79
C ILE A 133 0.94 -0.91 26.86
N PRO A 134 0.54 -0.70 28.10
CA PRO A 134 1.45 -0.37 29.19
C PRO A 134 2.29 -1.58 29.59
N ILE A 135 3.57 -1.36 29.84
CA ILE A 135 4.49 -2.39 30.34
C ILE A 135 5.16 -1.83 31.59
N ASP A 136 5.01 -2.53 32.69
CA ASP A 136 5.65 -2.21 33.97
C ASP A 136 6.65 -3.31 34.33
N SER A 137 7.90 -2.93 34.55
CA SER A 137 8.98 -3.84 34.85
C SER A 137 9.12 -4.04 36.36
N LYS A 138 9.13 -5.28 36.78
CA LYS A 138 9.38 -5.63 38.19
C LYS A 138 10.58 -6.57 38.30
N PHE A 139 11.46 -6.21 39.20
CA PHE A 139 12.65 -7.00 39.49
C PHE A 139 12.54 -7.58 40.91
N TYR A 140 12.22 -8.86 41.01
CA TYR A 140 12.09 -9.58 42.27
C TYR A 140 13.43 -10.17 42.69
N GLN A 141 14.40 -9.31 42.96
CA GLN A 141 15.76 -9.72 43.35
C GLN A 141 15.76 -10.57 44.62
N GLY A 142 16.58 -11.60 44.62
CA GLY A 142 16.72 -12.51 45.81
C GLY A 142 15.62 -13.54 45.96
N GLN A 143 14.48 -13.41 45.25
CA GLN A 143 13.36 -14.35 45.42
C GLN A 143 13.74 -15.78 45.01
N TYR A 144 14.52 -15.93 43.94
CA TYR A 144 14.99 -17.25 43.52
C TYR A 144 15.91 -17.89 44.56
N GLN A 145 16.83 -17.12 45.15
CA GLN A 145 17.72 -17.58 46.22
C GLN A 145 16.93 -17.98 47.48
N ASN A 146 16.04 -17.11 47.95
CA ASN A 146 15.17 -17.37 49.10
C ASN A 146 14.37 -18.66 48.95
N TYR A 147 13.89 -18.94 47.73
CA TYR A 147 13.16 -20.20 47.46
C TYR A 147 14.09 -21.41 47.55
N HIS A 148 15.31 -21.35 47.05
CA HIS A 148 16.26 -22.47 47.05
C HIS A 148 16.92 -22.68 48.43
N GLU A 149 17.11 -21.63 49.19
CA GLU A 149 17.65 -21.67 50.57
C GLU A 149 16.59 -22.15 51.59
N ALA A 150 15.31 -22.18 51.23
CA ALA A 150 14.27 -22.73 52.09
C ALA A 150 14.52 -24.20 52.42
N GLY A 151 14.77 -24.50 53.68
CA GLY A 151 15.28 -25.77 54.14
C GLY A 151 14.26 -26.94 54.06
N SER A 152 12.96 -26.64 53.96
CA SER A 152 11.90 -27.66 53.88
C SER A 152 10.91 -27.41 52.75
N LYS A 153 10.18 -28.45 52.35
CA LYS A 153 9.09 -28.31 51.37
C LYS A 153 7.98 -27.38 51.90
N THR A 154 7.76 -27.41 53.21
CA THR A 154 6.76 -26.53 53.87
C THR A 154 7.16 -25.06 53.77
N ASP A 155 8.43 -24.75 53.93
CA ASP A 155 8.92 -23.37 53.85
C ASP A 155 8.92 -22.86 52.39
N ARG A 156 9.24 -23.73 51.45
CA ARG A 156 9.08 -23.41 50.01
C ARG A 156 7.62 -23.10 49.66
N ASN A 157 6.69 -23.87 50.14
CA ASN A 157 5.27 -23.60 49.91
C ASN A 157 4.81 -22.30 50.56
N LYS A 158 5.24 -21.99 51.77
CA LYS A 158 4.97 -20.69 52.42
C LYS A 158 5.56 -19.54 51.60
N PHE A 159 6.76 -19.72 51.10
CA PHE A 159 7.40 -18.73 50.23
C PHE A 159 6.58 -18.51 48.96
N LEU A 160 6.19 -19.56 48.22
CA LEU A 160 5.39 -19.44 47.00
C LEU A 160 4.06 -18.73 47.24
N GLN A 161 3.38 -19.02 48.39
CA GLN A 161 2.14 -18.35 48.77
C GLN A 161 2.36 -16.84 49.09
N SER A 162 3.47 -16.51 49.71
CA SER A 162 3.84 -15.10 49.95
C SER A 162 4.15 -14.37 48.61
N PHE A 163 4.88 -15.03 47.75
CA PHE A 163 5.25 -14.50 46.43
C PHE A 163 4.02 -14.33 45.54
N LYS A 164 3.09 -15.30 45.54
CA LYS A 164 1.78 -15.17 44.90
C LYS A 164 1.07 -13.87 45.28
N ARG A 165 0.98 -13.61 46.60
CA ARG A 165 0.33 -12.39 47.12
C ARG A 165 1.01 -11.11 46.66
N THR A 166 2.33 -11.12 46.59
CA THR A 166 3.09 -9.97 46.12
C THR A 166 2.79 -9.68 44.63
N ILE A 167 2.83 -10.70 43.78
CA ILE A 167 2.55 -10.56 42.37
C ILE A 167 1.10 -10.11 42.12
N LEU A 168 0.13 -10.66 42.81
CA LEU A 168 -1.29 -10.27 42.69
C LEU A 168 -1.48 -8.79 43.09
N LYS A 169 -0.81 -8.33 44.16
CA LYS A 169 -0.86 -6.94 44.60
C LYS A 169 -0.23 -6.00 43.54
N ASP A 170 0.89 -6.40 42.97
CA ASP A 170 1.52 -5.62 41.89
C ASP A 170 0.65 -5.58 40.63
N ALA A 171 0.06 -6.72 40.23
CA ALA A 171 -0.87 -6.82 39.13
C ALA A 171 -2.09 -5.91 39.31
N GLU A 172 -2.72 -5.92 40.51
CA GLU A 172 -3.81 -5.01 40.82
C GLU A 172 -3.41 -3.55 40.77
N SER A 173 -2.22 -3.22 41.29
CA SER A 173 -1.70 -1.84 41.31
C SER A 173 -1.49 -1.30 39.92
N ILE A 174 -0.76 -2.03 39.05
CA ILE A 174 -0.46 -1.57 37.67
C ILE A 174 -1.70 -1.52 36.80
N SER A 175 -2.62 -2.44 36.97
CA SER A 175 -3.91 -2.44 36.27
C SER A 175 -4.71 -1.17 36.55
N LYS A 176 -4.84 -0.79 37.83
CA LYS A 176 -5.53 0.43 38.23
C LYS A 176 -4.86 1.70 37.76
N LYS A 177 -3.53 1.70 37.65
CA LYS A 177 -2.75 2.87 37.25
C LYS A 177 -2.79 3.13 35.74
N TYR A 178 -2.71 2.07 34.95
CA TYR A 178 -2.38 2.21 33.54
C TYR A 178 -3.48 1.79 32.57
N ILE A 179 -4.53 1.10 33.00
CA ILE A 179 -5.65 0.76 32.12
C ILE A 179 -6.64 1.92 32.07
N LEU A 180 -6.68 2.62 30.92
CA LEU A 180 -7.58 3.75 30.66
C LEU A 180 -8.52 3.41 29.51
N ARG A 181 -9.80 3.62 29.73
CA ARG A 181 -10.82 3.37 28.71
C ARG A 181 -10.56 4.17 27.44
N ASN A 182 -10.57 3.51 26.29
CA ASN A 182 -10.37 4.09 24.95
C ASN A 182 -8.97 4.63 24.64
N SER A 183 -8.02 4.58 25.56
CA SER A 183 -6.64 5.07 25.35
C SER A 183 -5.63 3.94 25.40
N THR A 184 -5.88 2.94 26.25
CA THR A 184 -4.99 1.78 26.40
C THR A 184 -5.68 0.51 25.95
N SER A 185 -4.87 -0.55 25.76
CA SER A 185 -5.39 -1.92 25.72
C SER A 185 -6.20 -2.22 26.97
N ASN A 186 -7.04 -3.24 26.92
CA ASN A 186 -7.80 -3.73 28.07
C ASN A 186 -6.95 -4.58 29.04
N TYR A 187 -5.64 -4.60 28.85
CA TYR A 187 -4.68 -5.30 29.71
C TYR A 187 -3.37 -4.49 29.80
N VAL A 188 -2.61 -4.78 30.87
CA VAL A 188 -1.27 -4.27 31.11
C VAL A 188 -0.29 -5.43 31.21
N VAL A 189 0.96 -5.22 30.81
CA VAL A 189 2.02 -6.21 30.92
C VAL A 189 2.83 -5.98 32.19
N LEU A 190 2.87 -7.00 33.05
CA LEU A 190 3.83 -7.11 34.14
C LEU A 190 5.06 -7.86 33.62
N TYR A 191 6.11 -7.11 33.32
CA TYR A 191 7.37 -7.66 32.84
C TYR A 191 8.26 -8.07 34.01
N ILE A 192 8.65 -9.34 34.05
CA ILE A 192 9.58 -9.87 35.05
C ILE A 192 10.93 -10.14 34.37
N ALA A 193 11.93 -9.33 34.68
CA ALA A 193 13.22 -9.32 33.97
C ALA A 193 14.13 -10.53 34.26
N SER A 194 13.58 -11.66 34.63
CA SER A 194 14.34 -12.88 34.96
C SER A 194 13.57 -14.14 34.66
N GLU A 195 14.05 -14.97 33.76
CA GLU A 195 13.45 -16.28 33.47
C GLU A 195 13.45 -17.20 34.72
N LYS A 196 14.46 -17.10 35.58
CA LYS A 196 14.48 -17.86 36.83
C LYS A 196 13.30 -17.53 37.77
N ILE A 197 12.87 -16.27 37.77
CA ILE A 197 11.69 -15.85 38.52
C ILE A 197 10.41 -16.30 37.81
N ILE A 198 10.39 -16.29 36.50
CA ILE A 198 9.29 -16.84 35.71
C ILE A 198 9.08 -18.34 35.99
N ASP A 199 10.16 -19.10 36.16
CA ASP A 199 10.10 -20.50 36.57
C ASP A 199 9.38 -20.67 37.93
N LEU A 200 9.63 -19.77 38.89
CA LEU A 200 8.92 -19.77 40.17
C LEU A 200 7.43 -19.39 39.98
N VAL A 201 7.13 -18.40 39.15
CA VAL A 201 5.76 -18.02 38.81
C VAL A 201 4.99 -19.20 38.22
N THR A 202 5.65 -19.99 37.39
CA THR A 202 5.04 -21.19 36.76
C THR A 202 4.73 -22.31 37.76
N GLN A 203 5.44 -22.37 38.89
CA GLN A 203 5.18 -23.33 39.97
C GLN A 203 3.99 -22.95 40.87
N ILE A 204 3.44 -21.75 40.74
CA ILE A 204 2.30 -21.27 41.51
C ILE A 204 1.03 -21.50 40.66
N ASP A 205 0.21 -22.44 41.12
CA ASP A 205 -1.03 -22.79 40.44
C ASP A 205 -1.94 -21.56 40.25
N ASP A 206 -2.52 -21.44 39.05
CA ASP A 206 -3.52 -20.44 38.64
C ASP A 206 -3.06 -18.96 38.69
N LEU A 207 -1.83 -18.66 39.13
CA LEU A 207 -1.37 -17.29 39.31
C LEU A 207 -1.50 -16.43 38.04
N ARG A 208 -1.03 -16.95 36.91
CA ARG A 208 -1.11 -16.21 35.61
C ARG A 208 -2.56 -15.97 35.21
N GLN A 209 -3.43 -16.98 35.42
CA GLN A 209 -4.84 -16.89 35.11
C GLN A 209 -5.54 -15.89 36.02
N GLU A 210 -5.25 -15.92 37.35
CA GLU A 210 -5.78 -14.95 38.30
C GLU A 210 -5.37 -13.51 37.96
N CYS A 211 -4.11 -13.28 37.62
CA CYS A 211 -3.63 -11.95 37.18
C CYS A 211 -4.37 -11.49 35.94
N LEU A 212 -4.54 -12.35 34.95
CA LEU A 212 -5.21 -11.98 33.71
C LEU A 212 -6.71 -11.77 33.91
N SER A 213 -7.41 -12.68 34.56
CA SER A 213 -8.87 -12.63 34.68
C SER A 213 -9.36 -11.59 35.70
N ASN A 214 -8.63 -11.37 36.79
CA ASN A 214 -9.08 -10.48 37.89
C ASN A 214 -8.48 -9.07 37.76
N HIS A 215 -7.30 -8.94 37.17
CA HIS A 215 -6.56 -7.70 37.11
C HIS A 215 -6.18 -7.27 35.68
N ASN A 216 -6.62 -8.01 34.66
CA ASN A 216 -6.23 -7.73 33.26
C ASN A 216 -4.70 -7.55 33.08
N THR A 217 -3.93 -8.34 33.81
CA THR A 217 -2.46 -8.24 33.83
C THR A 217 -1.85 -9.49 33.22
N LEU A 218 -1.06 -9.31 32.19
CA LEU A 218 -0.32 -10.36 31.50
C LEU A 218 1.11 -10.42 32.05
N ILE A 219 1.50 -11.55 32.64
CA ILE A 219 2.85 -11.76 33.18
C ILE A 219 3.74 -12.30 32.07
N LEU A 220 4.80 -11.58 31.73
CA LEU A 220 5.78 -11.97 30.71
C LEU A 220 7.21 -11.92 31.23
N GLY A 221 8.00 -12.95 30.92
CA GLY A 221 9.46 -12.94 31.06
C GLY A 221 10.14 -12.42 29.79
N PRO A 222 11.47 -12.34 29.75
CA PRO A 222 12.22 -11.83 28.62
C PRO A 222 11.89 -12.51 27.28
N ASN A 223 11.90 -13.83 27.24
CA ASN A 223 11.61 -14.58 26.03
C ASN A 223 10.16 -14.40 25.56
N ALA A 224 9.21 -14.44 26.51
CA ALA A 224 7.80 -14.27 26.19
C ALA A 224 7.48 -12.84 25.77
N LEU A 225 8.15 -11.84 26.36
CA LEU A 225 8.01 -10.44 25.94
C LEU A 225 8.48 -10.22 24.52
N ALA A 226 9.66 -10.76 24.15
CA ALA A 226 10.16 -10.65 22.79
C ALA A 226 9.16 -11.22 21.77
N GLY A 227 8.62 -12.40 22.01
CA GLY A 227 7.58 -13.01 21.16
C GLY A 227 6.28 -12.19 21.11
N PHE A 228 5.87 -11.63 22.25
CA PHE A 228 4.70 -10.76 22.33
C PHE A 228 4.89 -9.47 21.51
N LEU A 229 6.03 -8.80 21.66
CA LEU A 229 6.35 -7.58 20.92
C LEU A 229 6.46 -7.84 19.43
N ASP A 230 7.02 -8.98 19.02
CA ASP A 230 7.04 -9.37 17.60
C ASP A 230 5.63 -9.55 17.04
N THR A 231 4.71 -10.11 17.83
CA THR A 231 3.28 -10.19 17.44
C THR A 231 2.66 -8.80 17.27
N VAL A 232 3.01 -7.81 18.11
CA VAL A 232 2.57 -6.41 17.97
C VAL A 232 3.13 -5.81 16.69
N ARG A 233 4.42 -6.02 16.43
CA ARG A 233 5.09 -5.60 15.18
C ARG A 233 4.40 -6.16 13.94
N LEU A 234 4.06 -7.44 13.96
CA LEU A 234 3.28 -8.11 12.90
C LEU A 234 1.94 -7.43 12.65
N GLY A 235 1.26 -7.03 13.72
CA GLY A 235 0.01 -6.28 13.62
C GLY A 235 0.17 -4.98 12.84
N HIS A 236 1.21 -4.19 13.13
CA HIS A 236 1.55 -2.98 12.36
C HIS A 236 1.82 -3.28 10.88
N TYR A 237 2.55 -4.36 10.63
CA TYR A 237 2.84 -4.81 9.26
C TYR A 237 1.57 -5.16 8.48
N ALA A 238 0.67 -5.91 9.10
CA ALA A 238 -0.58 -6.30 8.48
C ALA A 238 -1.46 -5.10 8.09
N ILE A 239 -1.53 -4.08 8.94
CA ILE A 239 -2.26 -2.83 8.63
C ILE A 239 -1.60 -2.08 7.47
N LYS A 240 -0.29 -1.88 7.51
CA LYS A 240 0.46 -1.22 6.42
C LYS A 240 0.28 -1.95 5.08
N MET A 241 0.31 -3.28 5.11
CA MET A 241 0.05 -4.11 3.93
C MET A 241 -1.37 -3.95 3.39
N ASN A 242 -2.37 -3.88 4.27
CA ASN A 242 -3.76 -3.63 3.89
C ASN A 242 -3.95 -2.22 3.29
N GLU A 243 -3.31 -1.21 3.84
CA GLU A 243 -3.32 0.16 3.30
C GLU A 243 -2.70 0.22 1.90
N ASN A 244 -1.56 -0.44 1.71
CA ASN A 244 -0.91 -0.54 0.40
C ASN A 244 -1.79 -1.29 -0.61
N ALA A 245 -2.42 -2.40 -0.21
CA ALA A 245 -3.38 -3.12 -1.05
C ALA A 245 -4.56 -2.23 -1.48
N LYS A 246 -5.07 -1.38 -0.58
CA LYS A 246 -6.13 -0.39 -0.91
C LYS A 246 -5.63 0.65 -1.92
N LYS A 247 -4.40 1.14 -1.79
CA LYS A 247 -3.79 2.08 -2.76
C LYS A 247 -3.69 1.45 -4.13
N VAL A 248 -3.17 0.22 -4.22
CA VAL A 248 -3.09 -0.54 -5.48
C VAL A 248 -4.47 -0.74 -6.10
N ALA A 249 -5.46 -1.17 -5.31
CA ALA A 249 -6.83 -1.33 -5.79
C ALA A 249 -7.43 -0.02 -6.35
N ASN A 250 -7.17 1.12 -5.70
CA ASN A 250 -7.57 2.43 -6.18
C ASN A 250 -6.88 2.80 -7.50
N THR A 251 -5.58 2.54 -7.62
CA THR A 251 -4.83 2.77 -8.86
C THR A 251 -5.39 1.94 -10.02
N VAL A 252 -5.66 0.65 -9.79
CA VAL A 252 -6.29 -0.22 -10.79
C VAL A 252 -7.67 0.31 -11.21
N ARG A 253 -8.45 0.85 -10.27
CA ARG A 253 -9.76 1.46 -10.57
C ARG A 253 -9.63 2.69 -11.46
N VAL A 254 -8.67 3.56 -11.19
CA VAL A 254 -8.37 4.74 -12.01
C VAL A 254 -7.95 4.32 -13.42
N LEU A 255 -7.03 3.36 -13.54
CA LEU A 255 -6.59 2.83 -14.82
C LEU A 255 -7.75 2.26 -15.64
N ARG A 256 -8.65 1.48 -15.03
CA ARG A 256 -9.85 0.98 -15.72
C ARG A 256 -10.75 2.10 -16.23
N ALA A 257 -10.87 3.20 -15.51
CA ALA A 257 -11.65 4.35 -15.96
C ALA A 257 -11.00 5.05 -17.15
N GLU A 258 -9.67 5.16 -17.16
CA GLU A 258 -8.92 5.74 -18.30
C GLU A 258 -8.98 4.83 -19.53
N PHE A 259 -8.84 3.52 -19.39
CA PHE A 259 -9.04 2.57 -20.49
C PHE A 259 -10.42 2.70 -21.14
N LYS A 260 -11.46 2.87 -20.31
CA LYS A 260 -12.81 3.06 -20.83
C LYS A 260 -13.00 4.35 -21.62
N LYS A 261 -12.29 5.43 -21.26
CA LYS A 261 -12.24 6.67 -22.03
C LYS A 261 -11.47 6.47 -23.35
N PHE A 262 -10.37 5.75 -23.30
CA PHE A 262 -9.58 5.41 -24.48
C PHE A 262 -10.40 4.60 -25.48
N ASP A 263 -11.10 3.55 -25.05
CA ASP A 263 -12.00 2.76 -25.89
C ASP A 263 -13.01 3.66 -26.62
N LYS A 264 -13.68 4.56 -25.86
CA LYS A 264 -14.63 5.51 -26.45
C LYS A 264 -13.98 6.42 -27.48
N THR A 265 -12.81 6.96 -27.19
CA THR A 265 -12.08 7.84 -28.11
C THR A 265 -11.68 7.09 -29.38
N THR A 266 -11.31 5.83 -29.25
CA THR A 266 -10.98 4.97 -30.38
C THR A 266 -12.22 4.68 -31.24
N ASP A 267 -13.35 4.38 -30.63
CA ASP A 267 -14.61 4.18 -31.34
C ASP A 267 -15.03 5.45 -32.10
N ASP A 268 -14.96 6.61 -31.45
CA ASP A 268 -15.25 7.91 -32.07
C ASP A 268 -14.30 8.19 -33.26
N ALA A 269 -13.02 7.84 -33.14
CA ALA A 269 -12.04 7.99 -34.22
C ALA A 269 -12.38 7.07 -35.42
N VAL A 270 -12.77 5.83 -35.17
CA VAL A 270 -13.21 4.89 -36.21
C VAL A 270 -14.46 5.40 -36.95
N ILE A 271 -15.44 5.93 -36.22
CA ILE A 271 -16.66 6.52 -36.78
C ILE A 271 -16.31 7.71 -37.69
N ASN A 272 -15.42 8.61 -37.24
CA ASN A 272 -14.97 9.77 -37.98
C ASN A 272 -14.21 9.37 -39.26
N LEU A 273 -13.36 8.35 -39.17
CA LEU A 273 -12.63 7.80 -40.32
C LEU A 273 -13.58 7.24 -41.36
N ASN A 274 -14.56 6.44 -40.97
CA ASN A 274 -15.58 5.90 -41.86
C ASN A 274 -16.43 7.00 -42.53
N SER A 275 -16.76 8.06 -41.77
CA SER A 275 -17.43 9.24 -42.32
C SER A 275 -16.58 9.97 -43.37
N ALA A 276 -15.28 10.08 -43.17
CA ALA A 276 -14.35 10.66 -44.13
C ALA A 276 -14.25 9.80 -45.41
N ILE A 277 -14.16 8.47 -45.28
CA ILE A 277 -14.15 7.54 -46.41
C ILE A 277 -15.41 7.72 -47.26
N ASN A 278 -16.58 7.73 -46.64
CA ASN A 278 -17.86 7.90 -47.36
C ASN A 278 -17.90 9.26 -48.12
N LYS A 279 -17.36 10.31 -47.56
CA LYS A 279 -17.27 11.61 -48.22
C LYS A 279 -16.32 11.57 -49.46
N VAL A 280 -15.22 10.86 -49.33
CA VAL A 280 -14.27 10.68 -50.48
C VAL A 280 -14.94 9.89 -51.60
N GLU A 281 -15.66 8.80 -51.25
CA GLU A 281 -16.43 7.99 -52.24
C GLU A 281 -17.51 8.83 -52.98
N ALA A 282 -18.19 9.71 -52.20
CA ALA A 282 -19.17 10.62 -52.78
C ALA A 282 -18.55 11.63 -53.75
N ILE A 283 -17.35 12.16 -53.45
CA ILE A 283 -16.56 13.02 -54.32
C ILE A 283 -16.17 12.24 -55.58
N GLN A 284 -15.63 11.02 -55.43
CA GLN A 284 -15.26 10.15 -56.55
C GLN A 284 -16.43 9.94 -57.50
N THR A 285 -17.62 9.64 -56.94
CA THR A 285 -18.83 9.48 -57.73
C THR A 285 -19.20 10.74 -58.54
N ARG A 286 -19.12 11.92 -57.92
CA ARG A 286 -19.38 13.20 -58.59
C ARG A 286 -18.37 13.51 -59.70
N VAL A 287 -17.07 13.22 -59.45
CA VAL A 287 -16.02 13.38 -60.48
C VAL A 287 -16.28 12.48 -61.66
N ASN A 288 -16.69 11.23 -61.42
CA ASN A 288 -17.03 10.30 -62.49
C ASN A 288 -18.26 10.75 -63.32
N VAL A 289 -19.26 11.34 -62.66
CA VAL A 289 -20.46 11.89 -63.35
C VAL A 289 -20.06 13.10 -64.18
N LEU A 290 -19.28 14.04 -63.63
CA LEU A 290 -18.78 15.21 -64.37
C LEU A 290 -17.89 14.83 -65.54
N GLY A 291 -17.04 13.79 -65.40
CA GLY A 291 -16.23 13.28 -66.50
C GLY A 291 -17.08 12.70 -67.64
N LYS A 292 -18.20 12.00 -67.31
CA LYS A 292 -19.14 11.51 -68.31
C LYS A 292 -19.85 12.64 -69.03
N GLU A 293 -20.29 13.68 -68.31
CA GLU A 293 -21.00 14.81 -68.94
C GLU A 293 -20.05 15.68 -69.79
N LEU A 294 -18.76 15.86 -69.36
CA LEU A 294 -17.74 16.50 -70.17
C LEU A 294 -17.48 15.74 -71.46
N LYS A 295 -17.39 14.39 -71.39
CA LYS A 295 -17.17 13.57 -72.58
C LYS A 295 -18.34 13.65 -73.55
N LYS A 296 -19.58 13.67 -73.08
CA LYS A 296 -20.77 13.87 -73.93
C LYS A 296 -20.81 15.28 -74.58
N ALA A 297 -20.38 16.30 -73.85
CA ALA A 297 -20.29 17.62 -74.37
C ALA A 297 -19.22 17.72 -75.48
N ASP A 298 -18.03 17.12 -75.28
CA ASP A 298 -16.99 17.03 -76.33
C ASP A 298 -17.52 16.28 -77.59
N GLU A 299 -18.13 15.13 -77.42
CA GLU A 299 -18.73 14.36 -78.53
C GLU A 299 -19.81 15.17 -79.29
N SER A 300 -20.60 15.99 -78.59
CA SER A 300 -21.60 16.86 -79.24
C SER A 300 -21.00 18.10 -79.96
N PHE A 301 -19.80 18.52 -79.57
CA PHE A 301 -19.05 19.57 -80.30
C PHE A 301 -18.41 19.02 -81.57
N ASP A 302 -17.82 17.82 -81.55
CA ASP A 302 -17.24 17.16 -82.69
C ASP A 302 -18.32 16.83 -83.76
N GLU A 303 -19.51 16.36 -83.38
CA GLU A 303 -20.62 16.12 -84.34
C GLU A 303 -21.15 17.38 -85.01
N ASN A 304 -21.07 18.57 -84.35
CA ASN A 304 -21.48 19.82 -84.98
C ASN A 304 -20.40 20.48 -85.92
N GLU A 305 -19.10 20.04 -85.81
CA GLU A 305 -18.05 20.46 -86.75
C GLU A 305 -18.00 19.63 -88.05
N GLU A 306 -18.62 18.40 -88.02
CA GLU A 306 -18.71 17.56 -89.23
C GLU A 306 -19.94 17.93 -90.15
N GLU A 307 -20.93 18.71 -89.61
CA GLU A 307 -22.09 19.18 -90.43
C GLU A 307 -21.97 20.55 -91.07
N GLU A 308 -20.84 21.32 -90.88
CA GLU A 308 -20.54 22.55 -91.61
C GLU A 308 -19.48 22.27 -92.68
#